data_7db1c0a30accd57bd369d2b290bd34ae
#
_entry.id   7db1c0a30accd57bd369d2b290bd34ae
#
_cell.length_a   1.000
_cell.length_b   1.000
_cell.length_c   1.000
_cell.angle_alpha   90.00
_cell.angle_beta   90.00
_cell.angle_gamma   90.00
#
_symmetry.space_group_name_H-M   'P 1'
#
loop_
_entity.id
_entity.type
_entity.pdbx_description
1 polymer ?
#
loop_
_entity_poly.entity_id
_entity_poly.type
_entity_poly.pdbx_seq_one_letter_code
_entity_poly.pdbx_strand_id
1 'polypeptide(L)'
;TDTGLKTAILKALTILVKNVPKIMSPWLSQVLPPVWATLTSSADTYVREVVNAGDADDDHEEVVDSDGEVVGFENLVFAIFEFVHALVETPKFRPSVKQGLADLMYYIVLYMQITNDQCEKWTENPDQFVEDEDEDSFTYSVRISSQDLLTALCEEFEEECCVSLAQTIQRHLNESSELAASGTIVGAETSWKRREAAMLALG
;
A
#
# COMPACT_ATOMS: atom_id res chain seq x y z
N THR A 1 -8.02 -7.96 -16.53
CA THR A 1 -6.55 -7.85 -16.42
C THR A 1 -6.09 -8.87 -15.41
N ASP A 2 -5.22 -9.77 -15.82
CA ASP A 2 -4.75 -10.87 -15.00
C ASP A 2 -3.85 -10.36 -13.86
N THR A 3 -4.39 -10.32 -12.64
CA THR A 3 -3.71 -9.90 -11.43
C THR A 3 -2.54 -10.83 -11.12
N GLY A 4 -2.72 -12.15 -11.29
CA GLY A 4 -1.67 -13.14 -11.09
C GLY A 4 -0.47 -12.93 -12.03
N LEU A 5 -0.71 -12.63 -13.31
CA LEU A 5 0.36 -12.32 -14.25
C LEU A 5 1.14 -11.06 -13.85
N LYS A 6 0.46 -10.01 -13.43
CA LYS A 6 1.10 -8.78 -12.95
C LYS A 6 1.97 -9.05 -11.71
N THR A 7 1.45 -9.84 -10.76
CA THR A 7 2.16 -10.25 -9.57
C THR A 7 3.43 -11.04 -9.92
N ALA A 8 3.34 -12.02 -10.82
CA ALA A 8 4.49 -12.81 -11.27
C ALA A 8 5.55 -11.93 -11.95
N ILE A 9 5.14 -10.98 -12.81
CA ILE A 9 6.05 -10.04 -13.46
C ILE A 9 6.77 -9.18 -12.40
N LEU A 10 6.05 -8.65 -11.40
CA LEU A 10 6.63 -7.83 -10.34
C LEU A 10 7.63 -8.63 -9.50
N LYS A 11 7.29 -9.85 -9.08
CA LYS A 11 8.22 -10.77 -8.41
C LYS A 11 9.51 -10.97 -9.23
N ALA A 12 9.38 -11.22 -10.53
CA ALA A 12 10.54 -11.37 -11.43
C ALA A 12 11.37 -10.08 -11.53
N LEU A 13 10.74 -8.91 -11.65
CA LEU A 13 11.42 -7.61 -11.69
C LEU A 13 12.15 -7.32 -10.38
N THR A 14 11.58 -7.66 -9.24
CA THR A 14 12.20 -7.55 -7.91
C THR A 14 13.50 -8.37 -7.84
N ILE A 15 13.45 -9.61 -8.31
CA ILE A 15 14.64 -10.48 -8.39
C ILE A 15 15.73 -9.85 -9.28
N LEU A 16 15.36 -9.29 -10.44
CA LEU A 16 16.29 -8.63 -11.35
C LEU A 16 16.91 -7.37 -10.73
N VAL A 17 16.13 -6.55 -10.04
CA VAL A 17 16.61 -5.37 -9.32
C VAL A 17 17.65 -5.76 -8.26
N LYS A 18 17.35 -6.77 -7.44
CA LYS A 18 18.22 -7.21 -6.35
C LYS A 18 19.52 -7.88 -6.88
N ASN A 19 19.42 -8.75 -7.88
CA ASN A 19 20.55 -9.60 -8.29
C ASN A 19 21.39 -9.03 -9.43
N VAL A 20 20.80 -8.26 -10.35
CA VAL A 20 21.50 -7.75 -11.54
C VAL A 20 21.23 -6.26 -11.81
N PRO A 21 21.45 -5.38 -10.81
CA PRO A 21 21.06 -3.97 -10.91
C PRO A 21 21.75 -3.21 -12.07
N LYS A 22 22.96 -3.63 -12.46
CA LYS A 22 23.67 -3.01 -13.59
C LYS A 22 22.98 -3.29 -14.92
N ILE A 23 22.42 -4.49 -15.10
CA ILE A 23 21.69 -4.89 -16.30
C ILE A 23 20.31 -4.24 -16.32
N MET A 24 19.65 -4.17 -15.15
CA MET A 24 18.33 -3.60 -15.01
C MET A 24 18.30 -2.08 -15.19
N SER A 25 19.36 -1.38 -14.84
CA SER A 25 19.42 0.10 -14.84
C SER A 25 18.98 0.78 -16.15
N PRO A 26 19.38 0.35 -17.34
CA PRO A 26 18.93 0.97 -18.60
C PRO A 26 17.42 0.82 -18.86
N TRP A 27 16.81 -0.18 -18.28
CA TRP A 27 15.40 -0.53 -18.47
C TRP A 27 14.46 0.09 -17.44
N LEU A 28 14.99 0.64 -16.34
CA LEU A 28 14.20 1.13 -15.23
C LEU A 28 13.18 2.20 -15.67
N SER A 29 13.58 3.12 -16.55
CA SER A 29 12.70 4.17 -17.08
C SER A 29 11.52 3.63 -17.89
N GLN A 30 11.60 2.40 -18.39
CA GLN A 30 10.50 1.73 -19.11
C GLN A 30 9.63 0.89 -18.16
N VAL A 31 10.23 0.39 -17.07
CA VAL A 31 9.55 -0.46 -16.08
C VAL A 31 8.75 0.37 -15.08
N LEU A 32 9.29 1.49 -14.61
CA LEU A 32 8.63 2.31 -13.58
C LEU A 32 7.23 2.83 -13.97
N PRO A 33 6.99 3.36 -15.19
CA PRO A 33 5.68 3.90 -15.52
C PRO A 33 4.55 2.87 -15.45
N PRO A 34 4.65 1.63 -15.98
CA PRO A 34 3.59 0.65 -15.84
C PRO A 34 3.43 0.14 -14.41
N VAL A 35 4.50 0.04 -13.61
CA VAL A 35 4.39 -0.30 -12.18
C VAL A 35 3.66 0.82 -11.44
N TRP A 36 4.01 2.07 -11.68
CA TRP A 36 3.34 3.23 -11.13
C TRP A 36 1.85 3.28 -11.50
N ALA A 37 1.52 3.08 -12.77
CA ALA A 37 0.14 3.02 -13.22
C ALA A 37 -0.64 1.88 -12.54
N THR A 38 0.02 0.74 -12.28
CA THR A 38 -0.60 -0.36 -11.54
C THR A 38 -0.83 0.01 -10.08
N LEU A 39 0.13 0.60 -9.38
CA LEU A 39 -0.02 1.07 -8.00
C LEU A 39 -1.20 2.05 -7.87
N THR A 40 -1.23 3.08 -8.71
CA THR A 40 -2.24 4.13 -8.63
C THR A 40 -3.65 3.65 -9.00
N SER A 41 -3.78 2.83 -10.05
CA SER A 41 -5.07 2.25 -10.46
C SER A 41 -5.60 1.22 -9.45
N SER A 42 -4.70 0.56 -8.77
CA SER A 42 -5.05 -0.41 -7.73
C SER A 42 -5.53 0.27 -6.43
N ALA A 43 -5.11 1.50 -6.18
CA ALA A 43 -5.46 2.21 -4.95
C ALA A 43 -6.97 2.50 -4.84
N ASP A 44 -7.61 2.95 -5.93
CA ASP A 44 -9.05 3.20 -5.94
C ASP A 44 -9.86 1.89 -5.77
N THR A 45 -9.38 0.81 -6.38
CA THR A 45 -9.97 -0.52 -6.24
C THR A 45 -9.82 -1.02 -4.80
N TYR A 46 -8.63 -0.88 -4.21
CA TYR A 46 -8.37 -1.26 -2.83
C TYR A 46 -9.30 -0.53 -1.84
N VAL A 47 -9.44 0.78 -1.99
CA VAL A 47 -10.32 1.56 -1.10
C VAL A 47 -11.78 1.14 -1.25
N ARG A 48 -12.24 0.83 -2.45
CA ARG A 48 -13.62 0.44 -2.70
C ARG A 48 -13.93 -1.00 -2.29
N GLU A 49 -13.06 -1.94 -2.67
CA GLU A 49 -13.33 -3.38 -2.60
C GLU A 49 -12.73 -4.06 -1.36
N VAL A 50 -11.75 -3.42 -0.69
CA VAL A 50 -11.12 -3.98 0.51
C VAL A 50 -11.39 -3.09 1.73
N VAL A 51 -11.03 -1.80 1.66
CA VAL A 51 -11.19 -0.89 2.81
C VAL A 51 -12.65 -0.69 3.19
N ASN A 52 -13.53 -0.54 2.20
CA ASN A 52 -14.96 -0.26 2.37
C ASN A 52 -15.85 -1.41 1.87
N ALA A 53 -15.31 -2.64 1.80
CA ALA A 53 -16.14 -3.82 1.50
C ALA A 53 -17.33 -3.90 2.46
N GLY A 54 -18.51 -4.20 1.93
CA GLY A 54 -19.71 -4.43 2.74
C GLY A 54 -19.94 -5.92 2.94
N ASP A 55 -20.77 -6.28 3.93
CA ASP A 55 -21.12 -7.67 4.32
C ASP A 55 -21.65 -8.56 3.16
N ALA A 56 -21.96 -7.97 2.00
CA ALA A 56 -22.51 -8.69 0.84
C ALA A 56 -21.48 -9.31 -0.09
N ASP A 57 -20.19 -9.03 0.11
CA ASP A 57 -19.12 -9.46 -0.79
C ASP A 57 -18.37 -10.73 -0.32
N ASP A 58 -18.90 -11.44 0.69
CA ASP A 58 -18.29 -12.64 1.31
C ASP A 58 -18.29 -13.89 0.37
N ASP A 59 -18.80 -13.77 -0.86
CA ASP A 59 -18.84 -14.84 -1.88
C ASP A 59 -17.68 -14.79 -2.90
N HIS A 60 -16.59 -14.09 -2.60
CA HIS A 60 -15.38 -14.17 -3.42
C HIS A 60 -14.70 -15.52 -3.19
N GLU A 61 -14.93 -16.48 -4.09
CA GLU A 61 -14.10 -17.70 -4.17
C GLU A 61 -12.62 -17.27 -4.22
N GLU A 62 -11.85 -17.64 -3.19
CA GLU A 62 -10.40 -17.49 -3.20
C GLU A 62 -9.85 -18.23 -4.43
N VAL A 63 -9.46 -17.48 -5.45
CA VAL A 63 -8.81 -18.03 -6.62
C VAL A 63 -7.38 -18.39 -6.23
N VAL A 64 -7.11 -19.69 -6.16
CA VAL A 64 -5.78 -20.23 -5.86
C VAL A 64 -5.04 -20.48 -7.16
N ASP A 65 -3.77 -20.09 -7.24
CA ASP A 65 -2.92 -20.37 -8.40
C ASP A 65 -2.43 -21.84 -8.42
N SER A 66 -1.64 -22.19 -9.46
CA SER A 66 -1.09 -23.54 -9.63
C SER A 66 -0.14 -23.98 -8.50
N ASP A 67 0.36 -23.04 -7.72
CA ASP A 67 1.31 -23.28 -6.63
C ASP A 67 0.61 -23.27 -5.26
N GLY A 68 -0.73 -23.08 -5.25
CA GLY A 68 -1.55 -23.07 -4.04
C GLY A 68 -1.57 -21.72 -3.30
N GLU A 69 -1.05 -20.65 -3.91
CA GLU A 69 -1.14 -19.30 -3.36
C GLU A 69 -2.49 -18.66 -3.75
N VAL A 70 -3.15 -18.00 -2.81
CA VAL A 70 -4.36 -17.22 -3.06
C VAL A 70 -4.03 -16.08 -4.02
N VAL A 71 -4.65 -16.09 -5.21
CA VAL A 71 -4.47 -15.01 -6.19
C VAL A 71 -5.40 -13.86 -5.81
N GLY A 72 -5.05 -13.16 -4.73
CA GLY A 72 -5.78 -12.00 -4.26
C GLY A 72 -5.22 -10.69 -4.81
N PHE A 73 -6.06 -9.67 -4.79
CA PHE A 73 -5.68 -8.30 -5.12
C PHE A 73 -4.57 -7.77 -4.19
N GLU A 74 -4.60 -8.17 -2.92
CA GLU A 74 -3.58 -7.81 -1.93
C GLU A 74 -2.19 -8.32 -2.31
N ASN A 75 -2.09 -9.52 -2.88
CA ASN A 75 -0.82 -10.07 -3.36
C ASN A 75 -0.17 -9.22 -4.47
N LEU A 76 -0.98 -8.54 -5.29
CA LEU A 76 -0.47 -7.57 -6.25
C LEU A 76 0.12 -6.35 -5.55
N VAL A 77 -0.57 -5.84 -4.51
CA VAL A 77 -0.08 -4.69 -3.73
C VAL A 77 1.21 -5.05 -3.01
N PHE A 78 1.28 -6.22 -2.38
CA PHE A 78 2.52 -6.71 -1.75
C PHE A 78 3.67 -6.81 -2.75
N ALA A 79 3.44 -7.36 -3.93
CA ALA A 79 4.48 -7.46 -4.96
C ALA A 79 4.96 -6.08 -5.46
N ILE A 80 4.08 -5.07 -5.51
CA ILE A 80 4.47 -3.69 -5.83
C ILE A 80 5.34 -3.12 -4.70
N PHE A 81 4.94 -3.30 -3.45
CA PHE A 81 5.71 -2.80 -2.29
C PHE A 81 7.07 -3.46 -2.18
N GLU A 82 7.17 -4.77 -2.37
CA GLU A 82 8.44 -5.48 -2.43
C GLU A 82 9.35 -4.97 -3.57
N PHE A 83 8.78 -4.67 -4.73
CA PHE A 83 9.53 -4.08 -5.83
C PHE A 83 10.06 -2.68 -5.48
N VAL A 84 9.24 -1.81 -4.88
CA VAL A 84 9.67 -0.48 -4.44
C VAL A 84 10.74 -0.60 -3.36
N HIS A 85 10.55 -1.49 -2.39
CA HIS A 85 11.53 -1.75 -1.33
C HIS A 85 12.88 -2.18 -1.92
N ALA A 86 12.88 -3.06 -2.90
CA ALA A 86 14.11 -3.47 -3.61
C ALA A 86 14.81 -2.30 -4.31
N LEU A 87 14.04 -1.32 -4.84
CA LEU A 87 14.63 -0.10 -5.41
C LEU A 87 15.27 0.78 -4.35
N VAL A 88 14.67 0.89 -3.15
CA VAL A 88 15.19 1.65 -2.00
C VAL A 88 16.47 0.99 -1.48
N GLU A 89 16.47 -0.33 -1.31
CA GLU A 89 17.64 -1.09 -0.87
C GLU A 89 18.82 -1.00 -1.86
N THR A 90 18.54 -0.74 -3.14
CA THR A 90 19.57 -0.67 -4.18
C THR A 90 20.02 0.78 -4.42
N PRO A 91 21.22 1.22 -3.95
CA PRO A 91 21.64 2.63 -4.02
C PRO A 91 21.57 3.25 -5.42
N LYS A 92 21.77 2.43 -6.45
CA LYS A 92 21.73 2.86 -7.85
C LYS A 92 20.34 3.38 -8.28
N PHE A 93 19.27 2.89 -7.66
CA PHE A 93 17.89 3.20 -8.03
C PHE A 93 17.22 4.23 -7.12
N ARG A 94 17.82 4.55 -5.97
CA ARG A 94 17.33 5.56 -5.03
C ARG A 94 17.00 6.91 -5.65
N PRO A 95 17.80 7.47 -6.60
CA PRO A 95 17.45 8.73 -7.25
C PRO A 95 16.12 8.69 -8.01
N SER A 96 15.75 7.52 -8.56
CA SER A 96 14.47 7.35 -9.26
C SER A 96 13.29 7.28 -8.30
N VAL A 97 13.47 6.66 -7.13
CA VAL A 97 12.47 6.65 -6.06
C VAL A 97 12.27 8.05 -5.50
N LYS A 98 13.37 8.76 -5.23
CA LYS A 98 13.37 10.13 -4.70
C LYS A 98 12.57 11.10 -5.58
N GLN A 99 12.62 10.97 -6.90
CA GLN A 99 11.87 11.82 -7.82
C GLN A 99 10.34 11.71 -7.65
N GLY A 100 9.84 10.54 -7.26
CA GLY A 100 8.42 10.28 -7.06
C GLY A 100 8.00 10.19 -5.60
N LEU A 101 8.87 10.58 -4.65
CA LEU A 101 8.71 10.30 -3.24
C LEU A 101 7.38 10.82 -2.66
N ALA A 102 7.02 12.06 -2.94
CA ALA A 102 5.80 12.67 -2.41
C ALA A 102 4.52 11.95 -2.88
N ASP A 103 4.45 11.63 -4.17
CA ASP A 103 3.31 10.88 -4.71
C ASP A 103 3.30 9.43 -4.21
N LEU A 104 4.47 8.80 -4.10
CA LEU A 104 4.60 7.45 -3.55
C LEU A 104 4.09 7.39 -2.12
N MET A 105 4.51 8.33 -1.26
CA MET A 105 4.04 8.43 0.12
C MET A 105 2.52 8.64 0.22
N TYR A 106 1.94 9.43 -0.68
CA TYR A 106 0.50 9.62 -0.71
C TYR A 106 -0.24 8.28 -0.90
N TYR A 107 0.21 7.44 -1.85
CA TYR A 107 -0.42 6.14 -2.08
C TYR A 107 -0.13 5.14 -0.96
N ILE A 108 1.08 5.15 -0.38
CA ILE A 108 1.41 4.31 0.78
C ILE A 108 0.45 4.60 1.93
N VAL A 109 0.27 5.87 2.30
CA VAL A 109 -0.68 6.25 3.36
C VAL A 109 -2.13 5.89 2.99
N LEU A 110 -2.50 5.95 1.71
CA LEU A 110 -3.81 5.51 1.26
C LEU A 110 -4.05 4.02 1.52
N TYR A 111 -3.02 3.19 1.35
CA TYR A 111 -3.06 1.75 1.62
C TYR A 111 -3.00 1.41 3.13
N MET A 112 -2.66 2.35 4.00
CA MET A 112 -2.63 2.16 5.46
C MET A 112 -4.02 2.21 6.11
N GLN A 113 -5.10 2.47 5.36
CA GLN A 113 -6.45 2.58 5.92
C GLN A 113 -6.92 1.26 6.54
N ILE A 114 -7.63 1.36 7.66
CA ILE A 114 -8.30 0.23 8.33
C ILE A 114 -9.44 -0.27 7.43
N THR A 115 -9.55 -1.58 7.27
CA THR A 115 -10.63 -2.22 6.51
C THR A 115 -11.90 -2.36 7.36
N ASN A 116 -13.05 -2.55 6.72
CA ASN A 116 -14.29 -2.87 7.43
C ASN A 116 -14.16 -4.20 8.18
N ASP A 117 -13.56 -5.20 7.55
CA ASP A 117 -13.30 -6.51 8.15
C ASP A 117 -12.47 -6.40 9.44
N GLN A 118 -11.41 -5.57 9.46
CA GLN A 118 -10.63 -5.29 10.67
C GLN A 118 -11.50 -4.61 11.74
N CYS A 119 -12.33 -3.62 11.35
CA CYS A 119 -13.23 -2.94 12.30
C CYS A 119 -14.20 -3.92 12.96
N GLU A 120 -14.76 -4.86 12.20
CA GLU A 120 -15.69 -5.89 12.69
C GLU A 120 -14.97 -6.86 13.62
N LYS A 121 -13.85 -7.44 13.19
CA LYS A 121 -13.04 -8.36 13.99
C LYS A 121 -12.61 -7.75 15.32
N TRP A 122 -12.15 -6.50 15.32
CA TRP A 122 -11.71 -5.81 16.53
C TRP A 122 -12.87 -5.40 17.44
N THR A 123 -14.06 -5.19 16.87
CA THR A 123 -15.28 -4.93 17.66
C THR A 123 -15.76 -6.19 18.36
N GLU A 124 -15.68 -7.33 17.69
CA GLU A 124 -16.06 -8.63 18.25
C GLU A 124 -15.04 -9.16 19.26
N ASN A 125 -13.75 -8.97 18.95
CA ASN A 125 -12.64 -9.41 19.79
C ASN A 125 -11.57 -8.30 19.91
N PRO A 126 -11.63 -7.45 20.96
CA PRO A 126 -10.64 -6.39 21.17
C PRO A 126 -9.20 -6.89 21.37
N ASP A 127 -9.00 -8.12 21.82
CA ASP A 127 -7.66 -8.69 21.96
C ASP A 127 -7.01 -8.93 20.59
N GLN A 128 -7.81 -9.17 19.55
CA GLN A 128 -7.34 -9.29 18.17
C GLN A 128 -6.69 -8.00 17.67
N PHE A 129 -7.18 -6.83 18.06
CA PHE A 129 -6.52 -5.56 17.74
C PHE A 129 -5.09 -5.51 18.27
N VAL A 130 -4.88 -5.96 19.50
CA VAL A 130 -3.54 -5.99 20.11
C VAL A 130 -2.62 -6.96 19.38
N GLU A 131 -3.15 -8.13 18.97
CA GLU A 131 -2.39 -9.12 18.21
C GLU A 131 -2.04 -8.65 16.79
N ASP A 132 -2.98 -7.99 16.09
CA ASP A 132 -2.80 -7.54 14.71
C ASP A 132 -1.87 -6.31 14.60
N GLU A 133 -1.83 -5.45 15.63
CA GLU A 133 -0.98 -4.25 15.67
C GLU A 133 0.34 -4.49 16.43
N ASP A 134 0.61 -5.72 16.89
CA ASP A 134 1.87 -6.09 17.54
C ASP A 134 2.96 -6.26 16.46
N GLU A 135 4.08 -5.54 16.63
CA GLU A 135 5.25 -5.61 15.73
C GLU A 135 5.84 -7.03 15.63
N ASP A 136 5.67 -7.85 16.67
CA ASP A 136 6.10 -9.25 16.71
C ASP A 136 5.05 -10.22 16.12
N SER A 137 3.91 -9.71 15.68
CA SER A 137 2.84 -10.50 15.08
C SER A 137 3.25 -11.00 13.69
N PHE A 138 2.90 -12.27 13.39
CA PHE A 138 3.05 -12.83 12.05
C PHE A 138 1.91 -12.44 11.09
N THR A 139 0.98 -11.60 11.54
CA THR A 139 -0.13 -11.12 10.72
C THR A 139 0.40 -10.16 9.67
N TYR A 140 0.45 -10.61 8.40
CA TYR A 140 0.90 -9.80 7.30
C TYR A 140 -0.31 -9.20 6.57
N SER A 141 -0.45 -7.88 6.60
CA SER A 141 -1.53 -7.15 5.94
C SER A 141 -0.98 -6.05 5.04
N VAL A 142 -1.81 -5.56 4.11
CA VAL A 142 -1.43 -4.41 3.26
C VAL A 142 -1.11 -3.19 4.13
N ARG A 143 -1.83 -3.00 5.23
CA ARG A 143 -1.59 -1.93 6.21
C ARG A 143 -0.19 -2.02 6.81
N ILE A 144 0.21 -3.18 7.33
CA ILE A 144 1.54 -3.40 7.93
C ILE A 144 2.63 -3.24 6.88
N SER A 145 2.47 -3.87 5.71
CA SER A 145 3.43 -3.75 4.60
C SER A 145 3.61 -2.30 4.14
N SER A 146 2.55 -1.48 4.22
CA SER A 146 2.61 -0.04 3.93
C SER A 146 3.42 0.72 4.98
N GLN A 147 3.28 0.38 6.27
CA GLN A 147 4.05 0.98 7.35
C GLN A 147 5.55 0.64 7.22
N ASP A 148 5.86 -0.63 6.93
CA ASP A 148 7.25 -1.08 6.71
C ASP A 148 7.90 -0.31 5.55
N LEU A 149 7.19 -0.17 4.44
CA LEU A 149 7.70 0.57 3.29
C LEU A 149 7.87 2.07 3.61
N LEU A 150 6.93 2.68 4.34
CA LEU A 150 7.04 4.08 4.77
C LEU A 150 8.26 4.28 5.67
N THR A 151 8.48 3.39 6.63
CA THR A 151 9.63 3.41 7.52
C THR A 151 10.94 3.31 6.73
N ALA A 152 11.05 2.37 5.80
CA ALA A 152 12.23 2.22 4.94
C ALA A 152 12.50 3.47 4.07
N LEU A 153 11.46 4.13 3.58
CA LEU A 153 11.59 5.39 2.84
C LEU A 153 12.07 6.54 3.76
N CYS A 154 11.57 6.62 4.99
CA CYS A 154 11.98 7.64 5.95
C CYS A 154 13.41 7.43 6.43
N GLU A 155 13.84 6.20 6.64
CA GLU A 155 15.23 5.88 6.99
C GLU A 155 16.22 6.23 5.87
N GLU A 156 15.82 6.01 4.61
CA GLU A 156 16.72 6.26 3.47
C GLU A 156 16.75 7.72 3.01
N PHE A 157 15.63 8.45 3.12
CA PHE A 157 15.45 9.81 2.58
C PHE A 157 15.09 10.83 3.67
N GLU A 158 15.69 10.76 4.83
CA GLU A 158 15.39 11.53 6.06
C GLU A 158 14.82 12.95 5.83
N GLU A 159 15.59 13.82 5.17
CA GLU A 159 15.18 15.23 4.98
C GLU A 159 14.00 15.37 4.02
N GLU A 160 14.05 14.68 2.88
CA GLU A 160 12.99 14.74 1.88
C GLU A 160 11.72 14.04 2.35
N CYS A 161 11.88 12.99 3.16
CA CYS A 161 10.77 12.28 3.78
C CYS A 161 9.93 13.21 4.65
N CYS A 162 10.55 13.97 5.54
CA CYS A 162 9.83 14.90 6.43
C CYS A 162 8.94 15.88 5.64
N VAL A 163 9.46 16.46 4.56
CA VAL A 163 8.70 17.42 3.75
C VAL A 163 7.57 16.72 2.98
N SER A 164 7.88 15.60 2.34
CA SER A 164 6.91 14.83 1.56
C SER A 164 5.80 14.25 2.43
N LEU A 165 6.13 13.76 3.61
CA LEU A 165 5.17 13.22 4.56
C LEU A 165 4.23 14.31 5.08
N ALA A 166 4.76 15.48 5.46
CA ALA A 166 3.93 16.60 5.92
C ALA A 166 2.92 17.03 4.84
N GLN A 167 3.34 17.11 3.59
CA GLN A 167 2.46 17.41 2.45
C GLN A 167 1.40 16.32 2.24
N THR A 168 1.80 15.07 2.31
CA THR A 168 0.92 13.89 2.18
C THR A 168 -0.15 13.90 3.27
N ILE A 169 0.23 14.06 4.52
CA ILE A 169 -0.68 14.14 5.66
C ILE A 169 -1.70 15.27 5.48
N GLN A 170 -1.23 16.47 5.13
CA GLN A 170 -2.13 17.61 4.89
C GLN A 170 -3.14 17.31 3.78
N ARG A 171 -2.70 16.65 2.70
CA ARG A 171 -3.57 16.26 1.59
C ARG A 171 -4.63 15.25 2.05
N HIS A 172 -4.27 14.19 2.77
CA HIS A 172 -5.21 13.21 3.29
C HIS A 172 -6.22 13.81 4.27
N LEU A 173 -5.79 14.74 5.15
CA LEU A 173 -6.68 15.44 6.08
C LEU A 173 -7.69 16.33 5.34
N ASN A 174 -7.26 17.03 4.29
CA ASN A 174 -8.15 17.85 3.45
C ASN A 174 -9.16 16.97 2.73
N GLU A 175 -8.71 15.91 2.04
CA GLU A 175 -9.57 14.95 1.33
C GLU A 175 -10.55 14.26 2.29
N SER A 176 -10.11 13.89 3.50
CA SER A 176 -11.00 13.36 4.56
C SER A 176 -12.09 14.36 4.94
N SER A 177 -11.73 15.64 5.06
CA SER A 177 -12.69 16.71 5.42
C SER A 177 -13.69 16.96 4.30
N GLU A 178 -13.24 16.97 3.05
CA GLU A 178 -14.09 17.09 1.86
C GLU A 178 -15.05 15.91 1.74
N LEU A 179 -14.56 14.69 1.98
CA LEU A 179 -15.37 13.47 1.97
C LEU A 179 -16.45 13.51 3.05
N ALA A 180 -16.10 13.92 4.28
CA ALA A 180 -17.06 14.10 5.36
C ALA A 180 -18.13 15.18 5.03
N ALA A 181 -17.73 16.26 4.34
CA ALA A 181 -18.59 17.34 3.94
C ALA A 181 -19.44 17.05 2.68
N SER A 182 -19.17 15.93 1.98
CA SER A 182 -19.85 15.58 0.73
C SER A 182 -21.36 15.34 0.86
N GLY A 183 -21.86 15.16 2.08
CA GLY A 183 -23.27 14.86 2.39
C GLY A 183 -23.70 13.44 2.00
N THR A 184 -22.78 12.60 1.57
CA THR A 184 -23.05 11.18 1.31
C THR A 184 -22.90 10.38 2.59
N ILE A 185 -23.77 9.37 2.79
CA ILE A 185 -23.70 8.46 3.94
C ILE A 185 -22.34 7.78 3.98
N VAL A 186 -21.90 7.19 2.86
CA VAL A 186 -20.62 6.51 2.72
C VAL A 186 -19.44 7.45 3.05
N GLY A 187 -19.47 8.71 2.56
CA GLY A 187 -18.44 9.68 2.87
C GLY A 187 -18.36 10.02 4.36
N ALA A 188 -19.49 10.16 5.04
CA ALA A 188 -19.52 10.42 6.47
C ALA A 188 -18.98 9.23 7.28
N GLU A 189 -19.30 8.01 6.87
CA GLU A 189 -18.91 6.78 7.56
C GLU A 189 -17.45 6.38 7.32
N THR A 190 -16.85 6.71 6.18
CA THR A 190 -15.52 6.24 5.80
C THR A 190 -14.43 7.30 5.87
N SER A 191 -14.78 8.59 5.97
CA SER A 191 -13.81 9.70 5.98
C SER A 191 -12.78 9.60 7.10
N TRP A 192 -13.15 9.05 8.25
CA TRP A 192 -12.28 8.90 9.41
C TRP A 192 -11.10 7.93 9.15
N LYS A 193 -11.28 6.92 8.28
CA LYS A 193 -10.24 5.93 7.94
C LYS A 193 -9.02 6.59 7.30
N ARG A 194 -9.24 7.56 6.39
CA ARG A 194 -8.15 8.36 5.82
C ARG A 194 -7.42 9.21 6.85
N ARG A 195 -8.17 9.76 7.80
CA ARG A 195 -7.59 10.57 8.89
C ARG A 195 -6.79 9.70 9.84
N GLU A 196 -7.30 8.54 10.17
CA GLU A 196 -6.62 7.57 11.01
C GLU A 196 -5.30 7.13 10.36
N ALA A 197 -5.32 6.70 9.09
CA ALA A 197 -4.12 6.32 8.35
C ALA A 197 -3.08 7.46 8.28
N ALA A 198 -3.53 8.71 8.09
CA ALA A 198 -2.65 9.86 8.11
C ALA A 198 -2.02 10.10 9.49
N MET A 199 -2.75 9.86 10.58
CA MET A 199 -2.21 9.96 11.94
C MET A 199 -1.24 8.83 12.26
N LEU A 200 -1.56 7.60 11.84
CA LEU A 200 -0.66 6.45 11.99
C LEU A 200 0.68 6.68 11.28
N ALA A 201 0.67 7.31 10.10
CA ALA A 201 1.89 7.61 9.36
C ALA A 201 2.81 8.64 10.06
N LEU A 202 2.33 9.31 11.10
CA LEU A 202 3.13 10.23 11.93
C LEU A 202 3.83 9.55 13.10
N GLY A 203 3.43 8.35 13.48
CA GLY A 203 3.91 7.59 14.62
C GLY A 203 2.98 7.70 15.83
#